data_9ed1d8f0df8b46e7f4aa5e2709ecafaa
#
_entry.id   9ed1d8f0df8b46e7f4aa5e2709ecafaa
#
_cell.length_a   1.000
_cell.length_b   1.000
_cell.length_c   1.000
_cell.angle_alpha   90.00
_cell.angle_beta   90.00
_cell.angle_gamma   90.00
#
_symmetry.space_group_name_H-M   'P 1'
#
loop_
_entity.id
_entity.type
_entity.pdbx_description
1 polymer ?
#
loop_
_entity_poly.entity_id
_entity_poly.type
_entity_poly.pdbx_seq_one_letter_code
_entity_poly.pdbx_strand_id
1 'polypeptide(L)'
;MTNDSPTGNTSPAPAHPTPGPLEYEDRVLGCLLGSAAGDAYGVLRAAGRDPAGALRDPSTLAVSSATSLTLYTVDGLVEALEWANDGVAADETACLWLAYLRWLRRQGEHPPPHAPAPPDRWLDRQTGLLTGQRPDRDTVQALLSGEMGTRSRPLDPRSAGAGALVRSAPFGLVPRIPASMAERLTLDAAALTHGAEEATAPAATYSGIIRALAIDGLDLAGALGSSAETGPPAADTSAEPTAAGTLHAAVQGVLAGTATDAAPQEQFTLALAHAVEAAAPGASPVAASLAGGIMGARHGTNALPGAYLSSSGTPEIVRAMARALISQTTGA
;
A
#
# COMPACT_ATOMS: atom_id res chain seq x y z
N MET A 1 69.53 1.84 -1.99
CA MET A 1 68.40 1.12 -1.38
C MET A 1 67.23 2.07 -1.41
N THR A 2 66.45 1.96 -2.44
CA THR A 2 65.29 2.78 -2.72
C THR A 2 64.03 2.07 -2.15
N ASN A 3 63.31 2.76 -1.28
CA ASN A 3 62.10 2.24 -0.69
C ASN A 3 60.91 2.94 -1.36
N ASP A 4 60.28 2.26 -2.31
CA ASP A 4 59.01 2.67 -2.93
C ASP A 4 57.85 2.18 -2.06
N SER A 5 57.11 3.11 -1.51
CA SER A 5 55.81 2.81 -0.89
C SER A 5 54.70 3.09 -1.88
N PRO A 6 53.77 2.16 -2.12
CA PRO A 6 52.63 2.39 -3.01
C PRO A 6 51.57 3.24 -2.30
N THR A 7 51.29 4.40 -2.85
CA THR A 7 50.13 5.23 -2.50
C THR A 7 48.86 4.55 -2.97
N GLY A 8 48.07 4.04 -2.00
CA GLY A 8 46.74 3.48 -2.25
C GLY A 8 45.78 4.58 -2.71
N ASN A 9 45.40 4.49 -3.96
CA ASN A 9 44.34 5.31 -4.57
C ASN A 9 42.96 4.74 -4.17
N THR A 10 42.40 5.24 -3.09
CA THR A 10 41.00 4.96 -2.74
C THR A 10 40.10 5.84 -3.59
N SER A 11 39.57 5.29 -4.69
CA SER A 11 38.45 5.91 -5.41
C SER A 11 37.27 6.10 -4.46
N PRO A 12 36.61 7.27 -4.45
CA PRO A 12 35.37 7.45 -3.71
C PRO A 12 34.29 6.51 -4.27
N ALA A 13 33.54 5.90 -3.37
CA ALA A 13 32.38 5.08 -3.75
C ALA A 13 31.42 5.90 -4.62
N PRO A 14 30.79 5.30 -5.65
CA PRO A 14 29.87 6.02 -6.52
C PRO A 14 28.72 6.57 -5.69
N ALA A 15 28.49 7.88 -5.79
CA ALA A 15 27.31 8.51 -5.23
C ALA A 15 26.07 7.86 -5.85
N HIS A 16 25.13 7.39 -5.00
CA HIS A 16 23.86 6.84 -5.49
C HIS A 16 23.15 7.95 -6.28
N PRO A 17 22.73 7.68 -7.52
CA PRO A 17 22.02 8.67 -8.33
C PRO A 17 20.70 9.03 -7.65
N THR A 18 20.39 10.32 -7.60
CA THR A 18 19.05 10.79 -7.20
C THR A 18 18.03 10.21 -8.18
N PRO A 19 16.93 9.57 -7.73
CA PRO A 19 15.93 8.98 -8.62
C PRO A 19 15.42 10.00 -9.64
N GLY A 20 15.56 9.69 -10.92
CA GLY A 20 14.98 10.48 -12.01
C GLY A 20 13.45 10.23 -12.13
N PRO A 21 12.72 11.03 -12.95
CA PRO A 21 11.25 10.87 -13.13
C PRO A 21 10.82 9.44 -13.51
N LEU A 22 11.60 8.76 -14.36
CA LEU A 22 11.33 7.36 -14.76
C LEU A 22 11.43 6.38 -13.58
N GLU A 23 12.37 6.61 -12.66
CA GLU A 23 12.50 5.78 -11.45
C GLU A 23 11.34 6.00 -10.49
N TYR A 24 10.80 7.22 -10.38
CA TYR A 24 9.60 7.50 -9.60
C TYR A 24 8.39 6.75 -10.16
N GLU A 25 8.14 6.85 -11.47
CA GLU A 25 7.04 6.16 -12.13
C GLU A 25 7.11 4.65 -11.95
N ASP A 26 8.30 4.07 -12.13
CA ASP A 26 8.53 2.64 -11.96
C ASP A 26 8.28 2.19 -10.51
N ARG A 27 8.70 2.99 -9.52
CA ARG A 27 8.45 2.72 -8.10
C ARG A 27 6.97 2.82 -7.73
N VAL A 28 6.23 3.79 -8.29
CA VAL A 28 4.77 3.90 -8.11
C VAL A 28 4.06 2.68 -8.70
N LEU A 29 4.38 2.33 -9.94
CA LEU A 29 3.86 1.13 -10.61
C LEU A 29 4.21 -0.13 -9.82
N GLY A 30 5.47 -0.28 -9.44
CA GLY A 30 5.95 -1.42 -8.65
C GLY A 30 5.24 -1.55 -7.32
N CYS A 31 5.08 -0.46 -6.56
CA CYS A 31 4.40 -0.44 -5.28
C CYS A 31 2.94 -0.91 -5.40
N LEU A 32 2.16 -0.29 -6.27
CA LEU A 32 0.72 -0.58 -6.39
C LEU A 32 0.47 -1.97 -7.00
N LEU A 33 1.23 -2.35 -8.02
CA LEU A 33 1.16 -3.70 -8.60
C LEU A 33 1.67 -4.77 -7.63
N GLY A 34 2.74 -4.47 -6.89
CA GLY A 34 3.29 -5.36 -5.86
C GLY A 34 2.30 -5.60 -4.73
N SER A 35 1.62 -4.54 -4.26
CA SER A 35 0.55 -4.67 -3.27
C SER A 35 -0.59 -5.57 -3.76
N ALA A 36 -1.05 -5.38 -5.01
CA ALA A 36 -2.12 -6.20 -5.57
C ALA A 36 -1.69 -7.66 -5.82
N ALA A 37 -0.45 -7.89 -6.25
CA ALA A 37 0.12 -9.23 -6.39
C ALA A 37 0.25 -9.94 -5.04
N GLY A 38 0.69 -9.22 -4.01
CA GLY A 38 0.79 -9.72 -2.63
C GLY A 38 -0.58 -10.07 -2.07
N ASP A 39 -1.57 -9.21 -2.24
CA ASP A 39 -2.97 -9.48 -1.84
C ASP A 39 -3.48 -10.76 -2.49
N ALA A 40 -3.35 -10.91 -3.81
CA ALA A 40 -3.75 -12.10 -4.53
C ALA A 40 -3.01 -13.36 -4.06
N TYR A 41 -1.72 -13.24 -3.77
CA TYR A 41 -0.91 -14.31 -3.17
C TYR A 41 -1.48 -14.75 -1.82
N GLY A 42 -1.76 -13.80 -0.93
CA GLY A 42 -2.32 -14.05 0.40
C GLY A 42 -3.72 -14.66 0.35
N VAL A 43 -4.58 -14.21 -0.59
CA VAL A 43 -5.92 -14.79 -0.84
C VAL A 43 -5.81 -16.27 -1.23
N LEU A 44 -4.89 -16.63 -2.14
CA LEU A 44 -4.68 -18.02 -2.56
C LEU A 44 -4.18 -18.88 -1.40
N ARG A 45 -3.23 -18.38 -0.63
CA ARG A 45 -2.73 -19.10 0.55
C ARG A 45 -3.80 -19.32 1.61
N ALA A 46 -4.62 -18.32 1.89
CA ALA A 46 -5.75 -18.45 2.81
C ALA A 46 -6.78 -19.48 2.34
N ALA A 47 -6.91 -19.66 1.01
CA ALA A 47 -7.75 -20.69 0.40
C ALA A 47 -7.08 -22.08 0.30
N GLY A 48 -5.87 -22.27 0.85
CA GLY A 48 -5.12 -23.53 0.78
C GLY A 48 -4.59 -23.86 -0.62
N ARG A 49 -4.50 -22.86 -1.52
CA ARG A 49 -4.01 -23.01 -2.90
C ARG A 49 -2.54 -22.61 -3.02
N ASP A 50 -1.82 -23.19 -3.96
CA ASP A 50 -0.44 -22.79 -4.26
C ASP A 50 -0.42 -21.46 -5.04
N PRO A 51 0.15 -20.38 -4.48
CA PRO A 51 0.21 -19.09 -5.15
C PRO A 51 1.42 -18.92 -6.08
N ALA A 52 2.45 -19.76 -5.95
CA ALA A 52 3.71 -19.56 -6.70
C ALA A 52 3.53 -19.67 -8.20
N GLY A 53 2.63 -20.55 -8.67
CA GLY A 53 2.24 -20.67 -10.08
C GLY A 53 1.31 -19.55 -10.55
N ALA A 54 0.47 -19.04 -9.68
CA ALA A 54 -0.60 -18.11 -10.04
C ALA A 54 -0.10 -16.73 -10.47
N LEU A 55 1.01 -16.24 -9.92
CA LEU A 55 1.64 -14.99 -10.38
C LEU A 55 2.22 -15.11 -11.81
N ARG A 56 2.46 -16.35 -12.29
CA ARG A 56 2.89 -16.61 -13.67
C ARG A 56 1.73 -16.78 -14.63
N ASP A 57 0.54 -17.17 -14.12
CA ASP A 57 -0.73 -17.22 -14.86
C ASP A 57 -1.79 -16.39 -14.13
N PRO A 58 -1.77 -15.07 -14.31
CA PRO A 58 -2.59 -14.14 -13.56
C PRO A 58 -4.08 -14.16 -13.94
N SER A 59 -4.50 -14.93 -14.92
CA SER A 59 -5.90 -15.02 -15.36
C SER A 59 -6.87 -15.53 -14.29
N THR A 60 -6.35 -16.18 -13.23
CA THR A 60 -7.11 -16.76 -12.14
C THR A 60 -6.96 -16.01 -10.81
N LEU A 61 -6.24 -14.89 -10.80
CA LEU A 61 -5.98 -14.13 -9.58
C LEU A 61 -7.20 -13.34 -9.13
N ALA A 62 -7.68 -13.65 -7.94
CA ALA A 62 -8.63 -12.85 -7.21
C ALA A 62 -7.89 -11.98 -6.17
N VAL A 63 -8.29 -10.74 -6.05
CA VAL A 63 -7.83 -9.83 -4.99
C VAL A 63 -8.89 -9.69 -3.91
N SER A 64 -8.49 -9.22 -2.72
CA SER A 64 -9.42 -8.91 -1.64
C SER A 64 -9.86 -7.45 -1.66
N SER A 65 -10.59 -7.04 -0.64
CA SER A 65 -10.90 -5.62 -0.39
C SER A 65 -9.65 -4.77 -0.16
N ALA A 66 -8.51 -5.36 0.19
CA ALA A 66 -7.23 -4.67 0.36
C ALA A 66 -6.83 -3.91 -0.91
N THR A 67 -6.77 -4.61 -2.05
CA THR A 67 -6.47 -3.99 -3.35
C THR A 67 -7.51 -2.96 -3.74
N SER A 68 -8.81 -3.26 -3.62
CA SER A 68 -9.85 -2.32 -4.02
C SER A 68 -9.82 -1.04 -3.17
N LEU A 69 -9.70 -1.12 -1.85
CA LEU A 69 -9.59 0.04 -0.96
C LEU A 69 -8.35 0.90 -1.27
N THR A 70 -7.21 0.27 -1.56
CA THR A 70 -6.00 0.97 -1.99
C THR A 70 -6.26 1.77 -3.27
N LEU A 71 -6.94 1.19 -4.25
CA LEU A 71 -7.25 1.88 -5.51
C LEU A 71 -8.26 3.00 -5.33
N TYR A 72 -9.25 2.86 -4.43
CA TYR A 72 -10.16 3.96 -4.08
C TYR A 72 -9.45 5.08 -3.31
N THR A 73 -8.40 4.77 -2.53
CA THR A 73 -7.52 5.79 -1.97
C THR A 73 -6.76 6.54 -3.06
N VAL A 74 -6.23 5.83 -4.06
CA VAL A 74 -5.59 6.47 -5.23
C VAL A 74 -6.60 7.35 -5.96
N ASP A 75 -7.83 6.89 -6.20
CA ASP A 75 -8.86 7.67 -6.92
C ASP A 75 -9.26 8.95 -6.16
N GLY A 76 -9.39 8.88 -4.83
CA GLY A 76 -9.65 10.07 -4.02
C GLY A 76 -8.48 11.07 -4.00
N LEU A 77 -7.22 10.57 -3.98
CA LEU A 77 -6.05 11.42 -4.12
C LEU A 77 -5.95 12.06 -5.50
N VAL A 78 -6.24 11.30 -6.56
CA VAL A 78 -6.27 11.80 -7.94
C VAL A 78 -7.31 12.92 -8.05
N GLU A 79 -8.52 12.75 -7.49
CA GLU A 79 -9.56 13.78 -7.47
C GLU A 79 -9.10 15.05 -6.75
N ALA A 80 -8.47 14.92 -5.58
CA ALA A 80 -7.93 16.07 -4.84
C ALA A 80 -6.82 16.80 -5.61
N LEU A 81 -5.94 16.04 -6.29
CA LEU A 81 -4.87 16.58 -7.11
C LEU A 81 -5.39 17.24 -8.39
N GLU A 82 -6.43 16.70 -9.03
CA GLU A 82 -7.12 17.34 -10.16
C GLU A 82 -7.60 18.73 -9.78
N TRP A 83 -8.32 18.88 -8.66
CA TRP A 83 -8.76 20.19 -8.15
C TRP A 83 -7.58 21.13 -7.87
N ALA A 84 -6.55 20.62 -7.20
CA ALA A 84 -5.37 21.44 -6.88
C ALA A 84 -4.62 21.91 -8.15
N ASN A 85 -4.49 21.05 -9.16
CA ASN A 85 -3.87 21.38 -10.44
C ASN A 85 -4.69 22.39 -11.25
N ASP A 86 -6.02 22.39 -11.09
CA ASP A 86 -6.93 23.38 -11.65
C ASP A 86 -6.95 24.70 -10.85
N GLY A 87 -6.12 24.82 -9.79
CA GLY A 87 -6.03 26.02 -8.95
C GLY A 87 -7.18 26.18 -7.95
N VAL A 88 -7.94 25.11 -7.71
CA VAL A 88 -9.06 25.08 -6.76
C VAL A 88 -8.62 24.41 -5.46
N ALA A 89 -8.88 25.04 -4.32
CA ALA A 89 -8.63 24.42 -3.01
C ALA A 89 -9.55 23.20 -2.85
N ALA A 90 -8.95 22.02 -2.63
CA ALA A 90 -9.66 20.79 -2.35
C ALA A 90 -9.52 20.43 -0.86
N ASP A 91 -10.56 19.80 -0.30
CA ASP A 91 -10.46 19.05 0.93
C ASP A 91 -10.10 17.60 0.58
N GLU A 92 -8.83 17.25 0.76
CA GLU A 92 -8.29 15.93 0.41
C GLU A 92 -9.03 14.82 1.19
N THR A 93 -9.40 15.10 2.45
CA THR A 93 -10.10 14.14 3.30
C THR A 93 -11.52 13.90 2.81
N ALA A 94 -12.20 14.97 2.34
CA ALA A 94 -13.52 14.84 1.73
C ALA A 94 -13.47 14.04 0.42
N CYS A 95 -12.49 14.28 -0.47
CA CYS A 95 -12.32 13.50 -1.70
C CYS A 95 -12.11 12.00 -1.39
N LEU A 96 -11.30 11.68 -0.39
CA LEU A 96 -11.08 10.30 0.06
C LEU A 96 -12.36 9.69 0.64
N TRP A 97 -13.09 10.42 1.47
CA TRP A 97 -14.35 9.93 2.02
C TRP A 97 -15.38 9.64 0.94
N LEU A 98 -15.53 10.53 -0.04
CA LEU A 98 -16.42 10.33 -1.18
C LEU A 98 -16.00 9.11 -2.02
N ALA A 99 -14.69 8.90 -2.22
CA ALA A 99 -14.18 7.70 -2.86
C ALA A 99 -14.56 6.43 -2.09
N TYR A 100 -14.42 6.43 -0.76
CA TYR A 100 -14.80 5.28 0.06
C TYR A 100 -16.32 5.04 0.09
N LEU A 101 -17.16 6.06 0.00
CA LEU A 101 -18.60 5.89 -0.19
C LEU A 101 -18.94 5.25 -1.54
N ARG A 102 -18.20 5.57 -2.62
CA ARG A 102 -18.31 4.86 -3.90
C ARG A 102 -17.92 3.39 -3.77
N TRP A 103 -16.78 3.13 -3.09
CA TRP A 103 -16.35 1.75 -2.79
C TRP A 103 -17.42 0.98 -2.00
N LEU A 104 -18.02 1.57 -0.97
CA LEU A 104 -19.07 0.95 -0.16
C LEU A 104 -20.27 0.52 -1.02
N ARG A 105 -20.74 1.39 -1.91
CA ARG A 105 -21.82 1.05 -2.87
C ARG A 105 -21.45 -0.12 -3.77
N ARG A 106 -20.17 -0.23 -4.15
CA ARG A 106 -19.68 -1.37 -4.96
C ARG A 106 -19.63 -2.69 -4.18
N GLN A 107 -19.61 -2.63 -2.85
CA GLN A 107 -19.79 -3.83 -2.01
C GLN A 107 -21.26 -4.24 -1.87
N GLY A 108 -22.20 -3.52 -2.45
CA GLY A 108 -23.64 -3.74 -2.32
C GLY A 108 -24.26 -3.13 -1.07
N GLU A 109 -23.48 -2.33 -0.35
CA GLU A 109 -23.93 -1.64 0.85
C GLU A 109 -24.41 -0.21 0.53
N HIS A 110 -25.39 0.28 1.26
CA HIS A 110 -25.99 1.58 1.02
C HIS A 110 -25.90 2.46 2.27
N PRO A 111 -25.15 3.57 2.21
CA PRO A 111 -25.15 4.53 3.31
C PRO A 111 -26.56 5.16 3.47
N PRO A 112 -26.85 5.78 4.63
CA PRO A 112 -28.15 6.38 4.88
C PRO A 112 -28.45 7.54 3.92
N PRO A 113 -29.73 7.93 3.72
CA PRO A 113 -30.13 8.93 2.71
C PRO A 113 -29.52 10.35 2.92
N HIS A 114 -29.04 10.67 4.12
CA HIS A 114 -28.37 11.94 4.38
C HIS A 114 -26.89 11.96 3.96
N ALA A 115 -26.29 10.79 3.70
CA ALA A 115 -24.92 10.71 3.22
C ALA A 115 -24.85 11.22 1.77
N PRO A 116 -23.73 11.85 1.39
CA PRO A 116 -23.53 12.25 0.00
C PRO A 116 -23.53 11.08 -0.96
N ALA A 117 -24.05 11.31 -2.16
CA ALA A 117 -24.07 10.34 -3.24
C ALA A 117 -23.14 10.83 -4.37
N PRO A 118 -21.81 10.64 -4.25
CA PRO A 118 -20.87 11.11 -5.25
C PRO A 118 -21.10 10.41 -6.60
N PRO A 119 -20.86 11.12 -7.73
CA PRO A 119 -20.97 10.53 -9.06
C PRO A 119 -19.92 9.44 -9.27
N ASP A 120 -20.23 8.51 -10.17
CA ASP A 120 -19.29 7.46 -10.54
C ASP A 120 -18.11 8.03 -11.33
N ARG A 121 -16.90 7.61 -10.97
CA ARG A 121 -15.67 7.86 -11.71
C ARG A 121 -15.28 6.64 -12.55
N TRP A 122 -14.11 6.71 -13.20
CA TRP A 122 -13.64 5.61 -14.06
C TRP A 122 -13.51 4.27 -13.31
N LEU A 123 -13.00 4.31 -12.08
CA LEU A 123 -12.77 3.12 -11.25
C LEU A 123 -14.08 2.37 -10.92
N ASP A 124 -15.18 3.10 -10.73
CA ASP A 124 -16.48 2.51 -10.38
C ASP A 124 -17.07 1.62 -11.49
N ARG A 125 -16.62 1.80 -12.72
CA ARG A 125 -17.06 1.03 -13.89
C ARG A 125 -16.25 -0.24 -14.13
N GLN A 126 -15.19 -0.46 -13.32
CA GLN A 126 -14.30 -1.62 -13.49
C GLN A 126 -14.86 -2.84 -12.75
N THR A 127 -15.23 -3.89 -13.48
CA THR A 127 -15.80 -5.12 -12.89
C THR A 127 -14.76 -6.06 -12.29
N GLY A 128 -13.49 -5.97 -12.73
CA GLY A 128 -12.39 -6.82 -12.26
C GLY A 128 -12.01 -6.69 -10.78
N LEU A 129 -12.55 -5.68 -10.07
CA LEU A 129 -12.35 -5.46 -8.64
C LEU A 129 -13.51 -6.00 -7.77
N LEU A 130 -14.52 -6.62 -8.38
CA LEU A 130 -15.61 -7.25 -7.64
C LEU A 130 -15.09 -8.56 -7.07
N THR A 131 -14.72 -8.53 -5.80
CA THR A 131 -14.20 -9.67 -5.09
C THR A 131 -15.35 -10.34 -4.33
N GLY A 132 -15.44 -11.65 -4.34
CA GLY A 132 -16.36 -12.40 -3.48
C GLY A 132 -15.88 -12.49 -2.02
N GLN A 133 -14.86 -11.71 -1.65
CA GLN A 133 -14.29 -11.66 -0.30
C GLN A 133 -15.08 -10.68 0.57
N ARG A 134 -15.24 -11.01 1.84
CA ARG A 134 -15.85 -10.07 2.79
C ARG A 134 -14.92 -8.86 2.97
N PRO A 135 -15.46 -7.63 2.82
CA PRO A 135 -14.69 -6.43 3.10
C PRO A 135 -14.38 -6.30 4.60
N ASP A 136 -13.39 -5.45 4.91
CA ASP A 136 -13.08 -5.07 6.28
C ASP A 136 -14.32 -4.50 6.98
N ARG A 137 -14.67 -5.14 8.10
CA ARG A 137 -15.91 -4.86 8.82
C ARG A 137 -15.95 -3.45 9.38
N ASP A 138 -14.84 -3.00 9.97
CA ASP A 138 -14.78 -1.70 10.64
C ASP A 138 -14.90 -0.58 9.61
N THR A 139 -14.25 -0.72 8.45
CA THR A 139 -14.41 0.20 7.32
C THR A 139 -15.87 0.27 6.87
N VAL A 140 -16.55 -0.86 6.69
CA VAL A 140 -17.95 -0.89 6.27
C VAL A 140 -18.86 -0.22 7.32
N GLN A 141 -18.70 -0.56 8.60
CA GLN A 141 -19.53 0.00 9.67
C GLN A 141 -19.35 1.51 9.81
N ALA A 142 -18.12 2.00 9.72
CA ALA A 142 -17.84 3.43 9.77
C ALA A 142 -18.51 4.17 8.60
N LEU A 143 -18.36 3.68 7.37
CA LEU A 143 -18.95 4.30 6.17
C LEU A 143 -20.46 4.22 6.14
N LEU A 144 -21.08 3.17 6.71
CA LEU A 144 -22.52 3.05 6.87
C LEU A 144 -23.12 4.09 7.82
N SER A 145 -22.32 4.77 8.65
CA SER A 145 -22.82 5.90 9.43
C SER A 145 -23.27 7.09 8.56
N GLY A 146 -22.72 7.22 7.35
CA GLY A 146 -22.94 8.35 6.46
C GLY A 146 -22.28 9.64 6.93
N GLU A 147 -21.46 9.58 7.97
CA GLU A 147 -20.72 10.73 8.51
C GLU A 147 -19.24 10.66 8.11
N MET A 148 -18.60 11.81 8.02
CA MET A 148 -17.17 11.93 7.81
C MET A 148 -16.45 11.97 9.16
N GLY A 149 -15.67 10.94 9.48
CA GLY A 149 -14.81 10.91 10.65
C GLY A 149 -13.67 11.91 10.54
N THR A 150 -13.16 12.38 11.67
CA THR A 150 -11.99 13.24 11.78
C THR A 150 -11.09 12.77 12.90
N ARG A 151 -9.82 13.19 12.94
CA ARG A 151 -8.90 12.85 14.04
C ARG A 151 -9.40 13.26 15.42
N SER A 152 -10.12 14.39 15.53
CA SER A 152 -10.71 14.84 16.79
C SER A 152 -12.02 14.13 17.13
N ARG A 153 -12.69 13.54 16.13
CA ARG A 153 -13.96 12.82 16.27
C ARG A 153 -13.96 11.60 15.34
N PRO A 154 -13.16 10.58 15.62
CA PRO A 154 -13.15 9.37 14.81
C PRO A 154 -14.48 8.61 14.96
N LEU A 155 -14.91 7.93 13.90
CA LEU A 155 -16.19 7.20 13.90
C LEU A 155 -16.12 5.94 14.75
N ASP A 156 -15.00 5.23 14.73
CA ASP A 156 -14.75 4.11 15.63
C ASP A 156 -13.40 4.30 16.36
N PRO A 157 -13.43 4.89 17.57
CA PRO A 157 -12.20 5.17 18.32
C PRO A 157 -11.53 3.93 18.90
N ARG A 158 -12.13 2.74 18.78
CA ARG A 158 -11.60 1.47 19.29
C ARG A 158 -11.15 0.51 18.18
N SER A 159 -11.43 0.82 16.93
CA SER A 159 -11.02 -0.04 15.82
C SER A 159 -9.50 -0.03 15.66
N ALA A 160 -8.89 -1.18 15.93
CA ALA A 160 -7.45 -1.45 15.80
C ALA A 160 -7.13 -2.34 14.58
N GLY A 161 -8.13 -2.59 13.71
CA GLY A 161 -8.02 -3.41 12.52
C GLY A 161 -7.10 -2.84 11.44
N ALA A 162 -6.74 -3.66 10.47
CA ALA A 162 -5.78 -3.32 9.42
C ALA A 162 -6.38 -2.60 8.20
N GLY A 163 -7.67 -2.23 8.24
CA GLY A 163 -8.35 -1.62 7.08
C GLY A 163 -7.80 -0.25 6.68
N ALA A 164 -7.38 0.58 7.64
CA ALA A 164 -6.69 1.84 7.35
C ALA A 164 -5.25 1.62 6.89
N LEU A 165 -4.55 0.67 7.50
CA LEU A 165 -3.17 0.32 7.18
C LEU A 165 -3.02 -0.12 5.72
N VAL A 166 -3.84 -1.05 5.25
CA VAL A 166 -3.68 -1.66 3.92
C VAL A 166 -3.80 -0.67 2.77
N ARG A 167 -4.55 0.42 2.97
CA ARG A 167 -4.79 1.45 1.95
C ARG A 167 -3.92 2.69 2.09
N SER A 168 -2.89 2.67 2.97
CA SER A 168 -2.10 3.87 3.28
C SER A 168 -0.88 4.08 2.37
N ALA A 169 -0.43 3.09 1.59
CA ALA A 169 0.68 3.24 0.65
C ALA A 169 0.57 4.46 -0.29
N PRO A 170 -0.60 4.79 -0.87
CA PRO A 170 -0.72 5.88 -1.83
C PRO A 170 -0.28 7.25 -1.28
N PHE A 171 -0.42 7.50 0.02
CA PHE A 171 0.02 8.76 0.63
C PHE A 171 1.55 8.91 0.61
N GLY A 172 2.28 7.79 0.77
CA GLY A 172 3.73 7.75 0.65
C GLY A 172 4.24 7.92 -0.78
N LEU A 173 3.37 7.78 -1.79
CA LEU A 173 3.73 7.92 -3.20
C LEU A 173 3.58 9.35 -3.74
N VAL A 174 3.05 10.30 -2.97
CA VAL A 174 2.88 11.68 -3.42
C VAL A 174 4.20 12.45 -3.27
N PRO A 175 4.84 12.87 -4.40
CA PRO A 175 6.08 13.63 -4.35
C PRO A 175 5.81 15.11 -4.06
N ARG A 176 6.87 15.88 -3.84
CA ARG A 176 6.84 17.34 -3.69
C ARG A 176 6.00 17.88 -2.52
N ILE A 177 5.63 17.02 -1.57
CA ILE A 177 5.05 17.43 -0.29
C ILE A 177 5.99 17.02 0.84
N PRO A 178 6.04 17.74 1.97
CA PRO A 178 6.83 17.32 3.13
C PRO A 178 6.37 15.96 3.68
N ALA A 179 7.28 15.20 4.29
CA ALA A 179 6.94 13.92 4.94
C ALA A 179 5.83 14.09 5.99
N SER A 180 5.87 15.17 6.77
CA SER A 180 4.82 15.51 7.74
C SER A 180 3.45 15.74 7.11
N MET A 181 3.38 16.20 5.87
CA MET A 181 2.11 16.32 5.14
C MET A 181 1.59 14.95 4.70
N ALA A 182 2.46 14.08 4.18
CA ALA A 182 2.06 12.70 3.83
C ALA A 182 1.56 11.94 5.07
N GLU A 183 2.24 12.08 6.20
CA GLU A 183 1.81 11.53 7.48
C GLU A 183 0.45 12.10 7.91
N ARG A 184 0.25 13.42 7.86
CA ARG A 184 -1.02 14.06 8.18
C ARG A 184 -2.15 13.50 7.32
N LEU A 185 -1.98 13.44 5.99
CA LEU A 185 -2.97 12.90 5.07
C LEU A 185 -3.31 11.44 5.40
N THR A 186 -2.30 10.64 5.75
CA THR A 186 -2.50 9.24 6.17
C THR A 186 -3.36 9.14 7.42
N LEU A 187 -3.04 9.93 8.44
CA LEU A 187 -3.78 9.94 9.71
C LEU A 187 -5.20 10.47 9.54
N ASP A 188 -5.41 11.51 8.73
CA ASP A 188 -6.73 12.08 8.45
C ASP A 188 -7.59 11.05 7.67
N ALA A 189 -7.01 10.35 6.68
CA ALA A 189 -7.68 9.28 5.94
C ALA A 189 -7.99 8.05 6.82
N ALA A 190 -7.10 7.70 7.74
CA ALA A 190 -7.33 6.60 8.68
C ALA A 190 -8.54 6.92 9.59
N ALA A 191 -8.63 8.15 10.10
CA ALA A 191 -9.70 8.60 11.00
C ALA A 191 -11.11 8.56 10.36
N LEU A 192 -11.22 8.47 9.04
CA LEU A 192 -12.49 8.25 8.35
C LEU A 192 -13.17 6.93 8.75
N THR A 193 -12.41 5.94 9.24
CA THR A 193 -12.93 4.61 9.54
C THR A 193 -12.34 3.95 10.77
N HIS A 194 -11.12 4.34 11.19
CA HIS A 194 -10.38 3.74 12.29
C HIS A 194 -9.83 4.84 13.18
N GLY A 195 -10.14 4.80 14.48
CA GLY A 195 -9.78 5.88 15.41
C GLY A 195 -8.76 5.48 16.45
N ALA A 196 -8.51 4.17 16.66
CA ALA A 196 -7.51 3.73 17.60
C ALA A 196 -6.09 4.05 17.12
N GLU A 197 -5.21 4.47 18.03
CA GLU A 197 -3.80 4.72 17.71
C GLU A 197 -3.12 3.45 17.18
N GLU A 198 -3.52 2.28 17.67
CA GLU A 198 -3.07 0.96 17.25
C GLU A 198 -3.39 0.63 15.78
N ALA A 199 -4.33 1.34 15.16
CA ALA A 199 -4.60 1.24 13.71
C ALA A 199 -3.94 2.38 12.93
N THR A 200 -3.96 3.61 13.47
CA THR A 200 -3.53 4.81 12.74
C THR A 200 -2.01 4.96 12.71
N ALA A 201 -1.31 4.61 13.80
CA ALA A 201 0.16 4.68 13.85
C ALA A 201 0.82 3.68 12.88
N PRO A 202 0.40 2.40 12.79
CA PRO A 202 0.93 1.49 11.76
C PRO A 202 0.65 1.96 10.33
N ALA A 203 -0.50 2.60 10.07
CA ALA A 203 -0.82 3.16 8.76
C ALA A 203 0.15 4.30 8.38
N ALA A 204 0.44 5.21 9.30
CA ALA A 204 1.42 6.28 9.12
C ALA A 204 2.85 5.70 8.92
N THR A 205 3.22 4.69 9.71
CA THR A 205 4.52 4.00 9.58
C THR A 205 4.67 3.38 8.19
N TYR A 206 3.66 2.65 7.71
CA TYR A 206 3.71 2.02 6.39
C TYR A 206 3.79 3.05 5.26
N SER A 207 2.99 4.10 5.32
CA SER A 207 3.06 5.22 4.37
C SER A 207 4.46 5.85 4.36
N GLY A 208 5.07 6.03 5.54
CA GLY A 208 6.44 6.53 5.70
C GLY A 208 7.49 5.61 5.08
N ILE A 209 7.38 4.28 5.26
CA ILE A 209 8.26 3.29 4.62
C ILE A 209 8.17 3.38 3.09
N ILE A 210 6.95 3.44 2.55
CA ILE A 210 6.75 3.58 1.10
C ILE A 210 7.37 4.87 0.59
N ARG A 211 7.18 5.99 1.30
CA ARG A 211 7.79 7.28 0.94
C ARG A 211 9.31 7.23 0.95
N ALA A 212 9.90 6.69 2.01
CA ALA A 212 11.34 6.56 2.15
C ALA A 212 11.97 5.80 0.97
N LEU A 213 11.32 4.73 0.52
CA LEU A 213 11.76 3.94 -0.63
C LEU A 213 11.49 4.64 -1.96
N ALA A 214 10.25 5.13 -2.19
CA ALA A 214 9.81 5.57 -3.50
C ALA A 214 10.20 7.02 -3.83
N ILE A 215 10.27 7.88 -2.83
CA ILE A 215 10.48 9.33 -2.99
C ILE A 215 11.84 9.75 -2.46
N ASP A 216 12.17 9.37 -1.22
CA ASP A 216 13.37 9.87 -0.55
C ASP A 216 14.64 9.07 -0.93
N GLY A 217 14.48 7.94 -1.65
CA GLY A 217 15.58 7.14 -2.20
C GLY A 217 16.43 6.43 -1.16
N LEU A 218 15.86 6.18 0.04
CA LEU A 218 16.53 5.42 1.08
C LEU A 218 16.66 3.94 0.69
N ASP A 219 17.68 3.29 1.22
CA ASP A 219 17.78 1.85 1.17
C ASP A 219 16.74 1.20 2.11
N LEU A 220 16.63 -0.13 2.05
CA LEU A 220 15.63 -0.85 2.85
C LEU A 220 15.85 -0.66 4.36
N ALA A 221 17.09 -0.69 4.83
CA ALA A 221 17.40 -0.54 6.24
C ALA A 221 17.01 0.85 6.75
N GLY A 222 17.37 1.90 5.99
CA GLY A 222 16.98 3.27 6.29
C GLY A 222 15.46 3.48 6.25
N ALA A 223 14.77 2.87 5.28
CA ALA A 223 13.33 3.00 5.14
C ALA A 223 12.55 2.27 6.26
N LEU A 224 12.99 1.10 6.67
CA LEU A 224 12.37 0.36 7.78
C LEU A 224 12.66 0.98 9.14
N GLY A 225 13.85 1.59 9.32
CA GLY A 225 14.24 2.23 10.58
C GLY A 225 13.95 1.34 11.80
N SER A 226 13.36 1.93 12.85
CA SER A 226 12.98 1.20 14.06
C SER A 226 11.95 0.10 13.87
N SER A 227 11.20 0.12 12.75
CA SER A 227 10.20 -0.94 12.44
C SER A 227 10.85 -2.31 12.23
N ALA A 228 12.14 -2.35 11.82
CA ALA A 228 12.90 -3.58 11.67
C ALA A 228 13.24 -4.24 13.01
N GLU A 229 13.42 -3.43 14.07
CA GLU A 229 13.85 -3.85 15.40
C GLU A 229 12.68 -4.10 16.36
N THR A 230 11.48 -3.66 15.98
CA THR A 230 10.29 -3.82 16.80
C THR A 230 9.97 -5.31 16.93
N GLY A 231 10.02 -5.83 18.14
CA GLY A 231 9.57 -7.18 18.43
C GLY A 231 8.08 -7.36 18.10
N PRO A 232 7.58 -8.61 18.11
CA PRO A 232 6.16 -8.83 17.89
C PRO A 232 5.37 -8.00 18.90
N PRO A 233 4.28 -7.33 18.46
CA PRO A 233 3.41 -6.64 19.39
C PRO A 233 2.97 -7.62 20.48
N ALA A 234 2.72 -7.09 21.69
CA ALA A 234 2.26 -7.92 22.80
C ALA A 234 1.13 -8.83 22.30
N ALA A 235 1.21 -10.12 22.64
CA ALA A 235 0.22 -11.09 22.19
C ALA A 235 -1.19 -10.58 22.58
N ASP A 236 -1.88 -10.03 21.60
CA ASP A 236 -3.27 -9.66 21.77
C ASP A 236 -4.08 -10.97 21.78
N THR A 237 -4.83 -11.17 22.84
CA THR A 237 -5.76 -12.29 22.95
C THR A 237 -7.04 -12.06 22.16
N SER A 238 -7.14 -10.93 21.44
CA SER A 238 -8.24 -10.68 20.53
C SER A 238 -8.22 -11.69 19.38
N ALA A 239 -9.41 -12.17 19.01
CA ALA A 239 -9.56 -13.15 17.93
C ALA A 239 -9.32 -12.53 16.53
N GLU A 240 -9.12 -11.22 16.45
CA GLU A 240 -8.99 -10.49 15.17
C GLU A 240 -7.57 -9.92 15.00
N PRO A 241 -7.02 -9.96 13.76
CA PRO A 241 -5.68 -9.43 13.46
C PRO A 241 -5.61 -7.92 13.68
N THR A 242 -4.61 -7.44 14.43
CA THR A 242 -4.34 -6.01 14.60
C THR A 242 -3.52 -5.43 13.45
N ALA A 243 -3.63 -4.12 13.23
CA ALA A 243 -2.81 -3.42 12.24
C ALA A 243 -1.32 -3.53 12.56
N ALA A 244 -0.94 -3.37 13.84
CA ALA A 244 0.46 -3.47 14.27
C ALA A 244 1.05 -4.86 14.01
N GLY A 245 0.31 -5.93 14.37
CA GLY A 245 0.74 -7.30 14.12
C GLY A 245 0.86 -7.62 12.63
N THR A 246 -0.05 -7.11 11.83
CA THR A 246 -0.05 -7.30 10.38
C THR A 246 1.13 -6.56 9.71
N LEU A 247 1.43 -5.33 10.12
CA LEU A 247 2.59 -4.60 9.62
C LEU A 247 3.89 -5.29 10.04
N HIS A 248 3.98 -5.75 11.30
CA HIS A 248 5.14 -6.52 11.78
C HIS A 248 5.38 -7.76 10.90
N ALA A 249 4.35 -8.56 10.64
CA ALA A 249 4.46 -9.74 9.78
C ALA A 249 4.96 -9.40 8.36
N ALA A 250 4.47 -8.30 7.78
CA ALA A 250 4.93 -7.83 6.48
C ALA A 250 6.41 -7.42 6.50
N VAL A 251 6.85 -6.65 7.51
CA VAL A 251 8.26 -6.22 7.67
C VAL A 251 9.17 -7.43 7.87
N GLN A 252 8.80 -8.39 8.73
CA GLN A 252 9.57 -9.61 8.91
C GLN A 252 9.68 -10.43 7.62
N GLY A 253 8.59 -10.51 6.85
CA GLY A 253 8.59 -11.15 5.54
C GLY A 253 9.57 -10.49 4.57
N VAL A 254 9.57 -9.15 4.50
CA VAL A 254 10.50 -8.39 3.66
C VAL A 254 11.95 -8.61 4.09
N LEU A 255 12.25 -8.56 5.38
CA LEU A 255 13.60 -8.80 5.90
C LEU A 255 14.09 -10.22 5.56
N ALA A 256 13.25 -11.24 5.77
CA ALA A 256 13.58 -12.63 5.45
C ALA A 256 13.79 -12.82 3.94
N GLY A 257 12.91 -12.26 3.11
CA GLY A 257 13.01 -12.36 1.65
C GLY A 257 14.23 -11.66 1.05
N THR A 258 14.75 -10.64 1.73
CA THR A 258 15.91 -9.85 1.28
C THR A 258 17.23 -10.26 1.95
N ALA A 259 17.22 -11.27 2.81
CA ALA A 259 18.42 -11.80 3.48
C ALA A 259 19.38 -12.52 2.52
N THR A 260 18.97 -12.77 1.28
CA THR A 260 19.76 -13.45 0.25
C THR A 260 20.06 -12.53 -0.92
N ASP A 261 21.16 -12.76 -1.65
CA ASP A 261 21.51 -12.08 -2.91
C ASP A 261 20.70 -12.58 -4.12
N ALA A 262 19.46 -13.02 -3.89
CA ALA A 262 18.57 -13.49 -4.94
C ALA A 262 18.11 -12.35 -5.85
N ALA A 263 17.65 -12.70 -7.06
CA ALA A 263 17.07 -11.72 -7.98
C ALA A 263 15.82 -11.04 -7.37
N PRO A 264 15.48 -9.79 -7.77
CA PRO A 264 14.33 -9.05 -7.20
C PRO A 264 13.01 -9.83 -7.19
N GLN A 265 12.70 -10.58 -8.24
CA GLN A 265 11.47 -11.40 -8.31
C GLN A 265 11.47 -12.57 -7.31
N GLU A 266 12.63 -13.16 -7.05
CA GLU A 266 12.77 -14.23 -6.07
C GLU A 266 12.67 -13.65 -4.65
N GLN A 267 13.36 -12.53 -4.36
CA GLN A 267 13.21 -11.81 -3.10
C GLN A 267 11.76 -11.43 -2.83
N PHE A 268 11.03 -10.94 -3.87
CA PHE A 268 9.61 -10.61 -3.78
C PHE A 268 8.79 -11.84 -3.36
N THR A 269 8.97 -12.97 -4.05
CA THR A 269 8.21 -14.20 -3.76
C THR A 269 8.50 -14.73 -2.35
N LEU A 270 9.76 -14.71 -1.92
CA LEU A 270 10.17 -15.09 -0.58
C LEU A 270 9.58 -14.15 0.48
N ALA A 271 9.59 -12.85 0.24
CA ALA A 271 9.01 -11.85 1.15
C ALA A 271 7.51 -12.10 1.37
N LEU A 272 6.75 -12.39 0.29
CA LEU A 272 5.33 -12.73 0.40
C LEU A 272 5.10 -14.02 1.19
N ALA A 273 5.90 -15.05 0.92
CA ALA A 273 5.78 -16.34 1.62
C ALA A 273 5.99 -16.18 3.13
N HIS A 274 7.09 -15.52 3.52
CA HIS A 274 7.39 -15.30 4.94
C HIS A 274 6.40 -14.34 5.62
N ALA A 275 5.90 -13.32 4.91
CA ALA A 275 4.88 -12.42 5.45
C ALA A 275 3.58 -13.18 5.79
N VAL A 276 3.16 -14.12 4.92
CA VAL A 276 1.99 -14.96 5.15
C VAL A 276 2.22 -15.94 6.29
N GLU A 277 3.41 -16.52 6.42
CA GLU A 277 3.77 -17.44 7.50
C GLU A 277 3.81 -16.74 8.87
N ALA A 278 4.28 -15.49 8.91
CA ALA A 278 4.34 -14.68 10.12
C ALA A 278 2.99 -14.06 10.51
N ALA A 279 2.04 -14.00 9.58
CA ALA A 279 0.76 -13.35 9.80
C ALA A 279 -0.17 -14.17 10.70
N ALA A 280 -0.91 -13.47 11.56
CA ALA A 280 -2.01 -14.06 12.32
C ALA A 280 -3.09 -14.65 11.40
N PRO A 281 -3.89 -15.63 11.87
CA PRO A 281 -5.00 -16.17 11.10
C PRO A 281 -5.92 -15.07 10.57
N GLY A 282 -6.20 -15.08 9.27
CA GLY A 282 -7.02 -14.06 8.59
C GLY A 282 -6.27 -12.83 8.10
N ALA A 283 -5.02 -12.57 8.53
CA ALA A 283 -4.23 -11.41 8.11
C ALA A 283 -3.40 -11.64 6.84
N SER A 284 -3.31 -12.87 6.34
CA SER A 284 -2.42 -13.23 5.23
C SER A 284 -2.56 -12.36 3.97
N PRO A 285 -3.78 -12.01 3.49
CA PRO A 285 -3.91 -11.14 2.31
C PRO A 285 -3.33 -9.75 2.55
N VAL A 286 -3.59 -9.17 3.72
CA VAL A 286 -3.11 -7.83 4.07
C VAL A 286 -1.60 -7.84 4.27
N ALA A 287 -1.05 -8.78 5.06
CA ALA A 287 0.40 -8.88 5.29
C ALA A 287 1.19 -9.05 3.99
N ALA A 288 0.72 -9.93 3.10
CA ALA A 288 1.33 -10.12 1.80
C ALA A 288 1.19 -8.88 0.89
N SER A 289 0.05 -8.18 0.95
CA SER A 289 -0.16 -6.92 0.23
C SER A 289 0.86 -5.85 0.66
N LEU A 290 1.04 -5.66 1.97
CA LEU A 290 2.01 -4.71 2.51
C LEU A 290 3.45 -5.07 2.11
N ALA A 291 3.84 -6.34 2.26
CA ALA A 291 5.16 -6.82 1.86
C ALA A 291 5.39 -6.60 0.36
N GLY A 292 4.40 -6.92 -0.46
CA GLY A 292 4.44 -6.69 -1.91
C GLY A 292 4.60 -5.22 -2.28
N GLY A 293 3.92 -4.32 -1.55
CA GLY A 293 4.06 -2.87 -1.72
C GLY A 293 5.46 -2.36 -1.39
N ILE A 294 6.06 -2.83 -0.27
CA ILE A 294 7.43 -2.49 0.11
C ILE A 294 8.43 -2.97 -0.94
N MET A 295 8.31 -4.24 -1.36
CA MET A 295 9.22 -4.82 -2.36
C MET A 295 9.07 -4.14 -3.72
N GLY A 296 7.84 -3.79 -4.11
CA GLY A 296 7.56 -3.04 -5.34
C GLY A 296 8.07 -1.60 -5.29
N ALA A 297 7.95 -0.90 -4.16
CA ALA A 297 8.52 0.44 -3.96
C ALA A 297 10.06 0.42 -4.01
N ARG A 298 10.69 -0.67 -3.54
CA ARG A 298 12.14 -0.86 -3.55
C ARG A 298 12.70 -1.15 -4.94
N HIS A 299 12.10 -2.11 -5.65
CA HIS A 299 12.65 -2.67 -6.89
C HIS A 299 11.91 -2.23 -8.15
N GLY A 300 10.87 -1.40 -8.01
CA GLY A 300 9.99 -1.05 -9.11
C GLY A 300 9.29 -2.28 -9.69
N THR A 301 8.98 -2.24 -10.96
CA THR A 301 8.36 -3.34 -11.71
C THR A 301 9.27 -4.57 -11.86
N ASN A 302 10.58 -4.43 -11.62
CA ASN A 302 11.53 -5.55 -11.63
C ASN A 302 11.25 -6.59 -10.52
N ALA A 303 10.49 -6.22 -9.47
CA ALA A 303 10.03 -7.16 -8.46
C ALA A 303 9.01 -8.18 -8.99
N LEU A 304 8.36 -7.92 -10.12
CA LEU A 304 7.18 -8.63 -10.57
C LEU A 304 7.44 -9.49 -11.82
N PRO A 305 6.79 -10.66 -11.96
CA PRO A 305 6.87 -11.44 -13.17
C PRO A 305 6.32 -10.67 -14.39
N GLY A 306 6.99 -10.79 -15.55
CA GLY A 306 6.56 -10.13 -16.79
C GLY A 306 5.15 -10.50 -17.22
N ALA A 307 4.73 -11.75 -17.00
CA ALA A 307 3.37 -12.20 -17.25
C ALA A 307 2.33 -11.42 -16.42
N TYR A 308 2.63 -11.13 -15.15
CA TYR A 308 1.77 -10.32 -14.29
C TYR A 308 1.70 -8.86 -14.78
N LEU A 309 2.84 -8.30 -15.15
CA LEU A 309 2.93 -6.93 -15.65
C LEU A 309 2.13 -6.69 -16.94
N SER A 310 2.03 -7.70 -17.81
CA SER A 310 1.33 -7.59 -19.10
C SER A 310 -0.12 -8.09 -19.07
N SER A 311 -0.58 -8.67 -17.95
CA SER A 311 -1.92 -9.25 -17.88
C SER A 311 -3.04 -8.22 -17.86
N SER A 312 -4.20 -8.63 -18.34
CA SER A 312 -5.47 -7.90 -18.26
C SER A 312 -6.14 -8.07 -16.88
N GLY A 313 -7.30 -7.45 -16.69
CA GLY A 313 -8.06 -7.55 -15.45
C GLY A 313 -7.49 -6.69 -14.33
N THR A 314 -7.36 -7.21 -13.12
CA THR A 314 -6.88 -6.45 -11.96
C THR A 314 -5.55 -5.75 -12.20
N PRO A 315 -4.48 -6.39 -12.73
CA PRO A 315 -3.23 -5.68 -12.99
C PRO A 315 -3.36 -4.52 -13.98
N GLU A 316 -4.22 -4.62 -14.98
CA GLU A 316 -4.51 -3.53 -15.91
C GLU A 316 -5.17 -2.34 -15.21
N ILE A 317 -6.14 -2.61 -14.33
CA ILE A 317 -6.82 -1.57 -13.54
C ILE A 317 -5.81 -0.87 -12.61
N VAL A 318 -4.96 -1.64 -11.94
CA VAL A 318 -3.90 -1.09 -11.07
C VAL A 318 -2.94 -0.20 -11.86
N ARG A 319 -2.51 -0.63 -13.06
CA ARG A 319 -1.65 0.19 -13.95
C ARG A 319 -2.33 1.49 -14.37
N ALA A 320 -3.62 1.43 -14.68
CA ALA A 320 -4.37 2.63 -15.07
C ALA A 320 -4.45 3.63 -13.91
N MET A 321 -4.75 3.18 -12.69
CA MET A 321 -4.80 4.02 -11.51
C MET A 321 -3.43 4.57 -11.12
N ALA A 322 -2.36 3.76 -11.22
CA ALA A 322 -1.00 4.23 -11.01
C ALA A 322 -0.62 5.36 -11.97
N ARG A 323 -0.94 5.19 -13.27
CA ARG A 323 -0.70 6.23 -14.28
C ARG A 323 -1.52 7.50 -14.02
N ALA A 324 -2.76 7.38 -13.57
CA ALA A 324 -3.57 8.53 -13.18
C ALA A 324 -2.90 9.31 -12.03
N LEU A 325 -2.40 8.63 -11.01
CA LEU A 325 -1.66 9.27 -9.91
C LEU A 325 -0.37 9.94 -10.42
N ILE A 326 0.41 9.24 -11.23
CA ILE A 326 1.66 9.76 -11.82
C ILE A 326 1.37 11.02 -12.63
N SER A 327 0.38 10.99 -13.53
CA SER A 327 0.00 12.16 -14.35
C SER A 327 -0.33 13.38 -13.49
N GLN A 328 -1.13 13.22 -12.43
CA GLN A 328 -1.48 14.33 -11.54
C GLN A 328 -0.30 14.82 -10.69
N THR A 329 0.66 13.97 -10.41
CA THR A 329 1.82 14.32 -9.56
C THR A 329 3.02 14.84 -10.36
N THR A 330 3.16 14.52 -11.64
CA THR A 330 4.28 14.97 -12.47
C THR A 330 3.94 16.15 -13.38
N GLY A 331 2.65 16.37 -13.66
CA GLY A 331 2.18 17.40 -14.61
C GLY A 331 2.41 16.98 -16.07
N ALA A 332 2.51 15.66 -16.32
CA ALA A 332 2.71 15.08 -17.65
C ALA A 332 1.38 14.72 -18.33
#